data_985f76deb7af3d1714dd5a8e4feb12e2
#
_entry.id   985f76deb7af3d1714dd5a8e4feb12e2
#
_cell.length_a   1.000
_cell.length_b   1.000
_cell.length_c   1.000
_cell.angle_alpha   90.00
_cell.angle_beta   90.00
_cell.angle_gamma   90.00
#
_symmetry.space_group_name_H-M   'P 1'
#
loop_
_entity.id
_entity.type
_entity.pdbx_description
1 polymer ?
#
loop_
_entity_poly.entity_id
_entity_poly.type
_entity_poly.pdbx_seq_one_letter_code
_entity_poly.pdbx_strand_id
1 'polypeptide(L)'
;MKHFFYIFIFFCVACNTNSNQESKPVADQPFWNDIQNFKKQDSVSFPPKNAILLIGSSSFTKWTDVQDYFPGYTIINRGFGGSTLLDEIFYVNDIVFPYQPKQIIIYCGENDLASSDTVTASMVLDRFKQLFQMIRDKSEAPIAYISMKPSPSRRHLFPKMREGNQLIKDFLATQKNTAFIDVHQKMLDLTGEPLPEIFLDDSLHMNAKGYAIWKKEMEPYMQK
;
A
#
# COMPACT_ATOMS: atom_id res chain seq x y z
N MET A 1 -58.63 39.53 41.18
CA MET A 1 -57.70 39.73 40.10
C MET A 1 -57.01 38.39 39.81
N LYS A 2 -57.38 37.73 38.72
CA LYS A 2 -56.82 36.42 38.31
C LYS A 2 -55.69 36.66 37.30
N HIS A 3 -54.45 36.32 37.65
CA HIS A 3 -53.32 36.39 36.73
C HIS A 3 -53.22 35.09 35.94
N PHE A 4 -53.42 35.16 34.62
CA PHE A 4 -53.16 34.05 33.66
C PHE A 4 -51.68 34.10 33.25
N PHE A 5 -50.98 33.01 33.56
CA PHE A 5 -49.61 32.79 33.10
C PHE A 5 -49.67 32.00 31.78
N TYR A 6 -49.24 32.62 30.69
CA TYR A 6 -49.06 31.92 29.41
C TYR A 6 -47.65 31.30 29.35
N ILE A 7 -47.60 29.97 29.30
CA ILE A 7 -46.36 29.21 29.06
C ILE A 7 -46.22 29.09 27.55
N PHE A 8 -45.17 29.76 26.99
CA PHE A 8 -44.75 29.57 25.62
C PHE A 8 -43.83 28.32 25.55
N ILE A 9 -44.31 27.23 24.94
CA ILE A 9 -43.50 26.06 24.63
C ILE A 9 -42.80 26.29 23.30
N PHE A 10 -41.48 26.51 23.34
CA PHE A 10 -40.64 26.53 22.12
C PHE A 10 -40.41 25.10 21.66
N PHE A 11 -40.99 24.71 20.55
CA PHE A 11 -40.65 23.49 19.84
C PHE A 11 -39.35 23.74 19.05
N CYS A 12 -38.23 23.25 19.54
CA CYS A 12 -36.99 23.14 18.76
C CYS A 12 -37.14 21.95 17.77
N VAL A 13 -37.41 22.28 16.51
CA VAL A 13 -37.30 21.29 15.42
C VAL A 13 -35.79 21.10 15.15
N ALA A 14 -35.22 20.03 15.68
CA ALA A 14 -33.90 19.59 15.31
C ALA A 14 -33.95 19.03 13.88
N CYS A 15 -33.49 19.81 12.90
CA CYS A 15 -33.21 19.30 11.56
C CYS A 15 -32.05 18.33 11.65
N ASN A 16 -32.34 17.04 11.68
CA ASN A 16 -31.33 15.98 11.56
C ASN A 16 -31.00 15.83 10.07
N THR A 17 -30.01 16.55 9.58
CA THR A 17 -29.45 16.33 8.23
C THR A 17 -28.55 15.10 8.27
N ASN A 18 -29.15 13.91 8.21
CA ASN A 18 -28.46 12.71 7.83
C ASN A 18 -28.04 12.87 6.35
N SER A 19 -26.83 13.27 6.10
CA SER A 19 -26.20 13.11 4.80
C SER A 19 -25.98 11.60 4.58
N ASN A 20 -26.97 10.94 3.99
CA ASN A 20 -26.77 9.63 3.39
C ASN A 20 -25.75 9.82 2.24
N GLN A 21 -24.46 9.66 2.53
CA GLN A 21 -23.51 9.35 1.48
C GLN A 21 -23.88 7.94 1.02
N GLU A 22 -24.61 7.84 -0.08
CA GLU A 22 -24.79 6.58 -0.79
C GLU A 22 -23.41 6.05 -1.13
N SER A 23 -23.04 4.92 -0.53
CA SER A 23 -21.80 4.23 -0.88
C SER A 23 -21.91 3.84 -2.35
N LYS A 24 -20.92 4.26 -3.17
CA LYS A 24 -20.86 3.86 -4.58
C LYS A 24 -21.00 2.33 -4.69
N PRO A 25 -21.72 1.82 -5.71
CA PRO A 25 -21.75 0.39 -6.00
C PRO A 25 -20.32 -0.18 -6.02
N VAL A 26 -20.11 -1.36 -5.50
CA VAL A 26 -18.75 -1.98 -5.40
C VAL A 26 -18.08 -2.06 -6.77
N ALA A 27 -18.85 -2.26 -7.85
CA ALA A 27 -18.35 -2.28 -9.23
C ALA A 27 -17.83 -0.92 -9.74
N ASP A 28 -18.18 0.19 -9.08
CA ASP A 28 -17.71 1.55 -9.42
C ASP A 28 -16.49 1.97 -8.58
N GLN A 29 -15.96 1.06 -7.77
CA GLN A 29 -14.76 1.35 -6.98
C GLN A 29 -13.50 1.32 -7.86
N PRO A 30 -12.52 2.20 -7.60
CA PRO A 30 -11.22 2.13 -8.28
C PRO A 30 -10.64 0.72 -8.19
N PHE A 31 -9.93 0.28 -9.25
CA PHE A 31 -9.26 -1.03 -9.31
C PHE A 31 -10.17 -2.27 -9.24
N TRP A 32 -11.50 -2.12 -9.27
CA TRP A 32 -12.43 -3.26 -9.28
C TRP A 32 -12.05 -4.31 -10.33
N ASN A 33 -11.72 -3.87 -11.55
CA ASN A 33 -11.36 -4.77 -12.65
C ASN A 33 -10.05 -5.54 -12.37
N ASP A 34 -9.05 -4.90 -11.73
CA ASP A 34 -7.81 -5.58 -11.35
C ASP A 34 -8.10 -6.70 -10.36
N ILE A 35 -8.91 -6.41 -9.34
CA ILE A 35 -9.30 -7.39 -8.34
C ILE A 35 -10.14 -8.54 -8.94
N GLN A 36 -11.08 -8.24 -9.85
CA GLN A 36 -11.83 -9.29 -10.55
C GLN A 36 -10.93 -10.14 -11.43
N ASN A 37 -9.88 -9.55 -12.05
CA ASN A 37 -8.90 -10.32 -12.80
C ASN A 37 -8.11 -11.28 -11.90
N PHE A 38 -7.71 -10.86 -10.70
CA PHE A 38 -7.10 -11.78 -9.73
C PHE A 38 -8.04 -12.94 -9.38
N LYS A 39 -9.30 -12.65 -9.02
CA LYS A 39 -10.30 -13.68 -8.70
C LYS A 39 -10.55 -14.64 -9.87
N LYS A 40 -10.57 -14.12 -11.10
CA LYS A 40 -10.72 -14.93 -12.31
C LYS A 40 -9.52 -15.86 -12.52
N GLN A 41 -8.30 -15.36 -12.35
CA GLN A 41 -7.09 -16.18 -12.43
C GLN A 41 -7.11 -17.27 -11.36
N ASP A 42 -7.45 -16.92 -10.12
CA ASP A 42 -7.53 -17.83 -8.99
C ASP A 42 -8.62 -18.90 -9.16
N SER A 43 -9.73 -18.57 -9.84
CA SER A 43 -10.78 -19.55 -10.16
C SER A 43 -10.33 -20.61 -11.16
N VAL A 44 -9.35 -20.29 -12.01
CA VAL A 44 -8.75 -21.24 -12.96
C VAL A 44 -7.65 -22.07 -12.31
N SER A 45 -6.77 -21.41 -11.55
CA SER A 45 -5.66 -22.04 -10.85
C SER A 45 -5.33 -21.25 -9.59
N PHE A 46 -5.82 -21.74 -8.44
CA PHE A 46 -5.56 -21.04 -7.18
C PHE A 46 -4.08 -21.18 -6.79
N PRO A 47 -3.40 -20.08 -6.42
CA PRO A 47 -2.00 -20.12 -6.03
C PRO A 47 -1.76 -21.00 -4.79
N PRO A 48 -0.55 -21.59 -4.67
CA PRO A 48 -0.24 -22.44 -3.51
C PRO A 48 -0.24 -21.63 -2.21
N LYS A 49 -0.72 -22.24 -1.13
CA LYS A 49 -0.60 -21.70 0.23
C LYS A 49 0.88 -21.61 0.65
N ASN A 50 1.16 -20.85 1.71
CA ASN A 50 2.51 -20.67 2.24
C ASN A 50 3.50 -20.09 1.23
N ALA A 51 3.01 -19.30 0.29
CA ALA A 51 3.83 -18.48 -0.60
C ALA A 51 4.22 -17.15 0.04
N ILE A 52 5.16 -16.44 -0.56
CA ILE A 52 5.43 -15.03 -0.27
C ILE A 52 4.46 -14.20 -1.11
N LEU A 53 3.68 -13.38 -0.45
CA LEU A 53 2.69 -12.52 -1.09
C LEU A 53 3.24 -11.10 -1.24
N LEU A 54 3.23 -10.59 -2.45
CA LEU A 54 3.53 -9.20 -2.77
C LEU A 54 2.22 -8.44 -2.97
N ILE A 55 2.01 -7.37 -2.20
CA ILE A 55 0.88 -6.45 -2.35
C ILE A 55 1.38 -5.02 -2.49
N GLY A 56 0.65 -4.18 -3.22
CA GLY A 56 0.98 -2.79 -3.46
C GLY A 56 0.79 -2.37 -4.91
N SER A 57 1.51 -1.33 -5.30
CA SER A 57 1.21 -0.60 -6.53
C SER A 57 2.02 -1.05 -7.75
N SER A 58 2.12 -0.15 -8.75
CA SER A 58 2.62 -0.44 -10.10
C SER A 58 4.01 -1.06 -10.16
N SER A 59 4.88 -0.83 -9.17
CA SER A 59 6.20 -1.48 -9.17
C SER A 59 6.10 -3.00 -9.04
N PHE A 60 5.10 -3.50 -8.33
CA PHE A 60 4.82 -4.94 -8.31
C PHE A 60 4.02 -5.37 -9.55
N THR A 61 3.00 -4.62 -9.97
CA THR A 61 2.22 -4.93 -11.17
C THR A 61 3.12 -5.12 -12.40
N LYS A 62 4.14 -4.25 -12.55
CA LYS A 62 5.07 -4.29 -13.68
C LYS A 62 6.19 -5.31 -13.53
N TRP A 63 6.36 -5.90 -12.36
CA TRP A 63 7.34 -6.99 -12.15
C TRP A 63 6.71 -8.35 -12.50
N THR A 64 6.40 -8.52 -13.76
CA THR A 64 5.67 -9.70 -14.26
C THR A 64 6.46 -10.99 -14.18
N ASP A 65 7.78 -10.90 -14.20
CA ASP A 65 8.76 -11.99 -14.13
C ASP A 65 9.41 -12.12 -12.72
N VAL A 66 8.78 -11.58 -11.68
CA VAL A 66 9.32 -11.58 -10.31
C VAL A 66 9.71 -12.97 -9.81
N GLN A 67 9.00 -14.01 -10.23
CA GLN A 67 9.30 -15.40 -9.86
C GLN A 67 10.70 -15.82 -10.36
N ASP A 68 11.14 -15.33 -11.51
CA ASP A 68 12.45 -15.68 -12.11
C ASP A 68 13.62 -15.04 -11.35
N TYR A 69 13.37 -13.91 -10.67
CA TYR A 69 14.37 -13.29 -9.79
C TYR A 69 14.60 -14.08 -8.49
N PHE A 70 13.64 -14.90 -8.08
CA PHE A 70 13.67 -15.64 -6.81
C PHE A 70 13.36 -17.14 -7.01
N PRO A 71 14.21 -17.89 -7.73
CA PRO A 71 13.93 -19.26 -8.13
C PRO A 71 13.77 -20.24 -6.96
N GLY A 72 14.23 -19.90 -5.78
CA GLY A 72 14.09 -20.74 -4.57
C GLY A 72 12.83 -20.49 -3.74
N TYR A 73 11.93 -19.61 -4.21
CA TYR A 73 10.76 -19.16 -3.46
C TYR A 73 9.50 -19.31 -4.31
N THR A 74 8.37 -19.48 -3.65
CA THR A 74 7.05 -19.38 -4.30
C THR A 74 6.49 -17.99 -4.04
N ILE A 75 6.22 -17.24 -5.10
CA ILE A 75 5.77 -15.84 -5.02
C ILE A 75 4.38 -15.69 -5.62
N ILE A 76 3.49 -15.01 -4.92
CA ILE A 76 2.20 -14.55 -5.41
C ILE A 76 2.28 -13.02 -5.54
N ASN A 77 2.06 -12.49 -6.72
CA ASN A 77 2.02 -11.06 -6.96
C ASN A 77 0.56 -10.61 -7.10
N ARG A 78 0.11 -9.75 -6.19
CA ARG A 78 -1.21 -9.11 -6.17
C ARG A 78 -1.09 -7.59 -6.13
N GLY A 79 -0.01 -7.06 -6.74
CA GLY A 79 0.13 -5.64 -6.99
C GLY A 79 -0.83 -5.14 -8.06
N PHE A 80 -1.49 -4.00 -7.85
CA PHE A 80 -2.35 -3.34 -8.82
C PHE A 80 -1.94 -1.89 -9.03
N GLY A 81 -1.74 -1.52 -10.29
CA GLY A 81 -1.00 -0.33 -10.69
C GLY A 81 -1.70 0.97 -10.34
N GLY A 82 -1.03 1.84 -9.60
CA GLY A 82 -1.58 3.13 -9.20
C GLY A 82 -2.22 3.15 -7.81
N SER A 83 -2.35 1.99 -7.15
CA SER A 83 -2.97 1.90 -5.82
C SER A 83 -2.27 2.77 -4.78
N THR A 84 -3.08 3.28 -3.87
CA THR A 84 -2.69 3.93 -2.62
C THR A 84 -2.88 2.97 -1.45
N LEU A 85 -2.41 3.33 -0.26
CA LEU A 85 -2.67 2.56 0.96
C LEU A 85 -4.17 2.45 1.28
N LEU A 86 -4.98 3.45 0.90
CA LEU A 86 -6.44 3.37 1.07
C LEU A 86 -7.06 2.29 0.18
N ASP A 87 -6.54 2.11 -1.03
CA ASP A 87 -6.99 1.04 -1.93
C ASP A 87 -6.56 -0.34 -1.41
N GLU A 88 -5.33 -0.47 -0.89
CA GLU A 88 -4.87 -1.69 -0.24
C GLU A 88 -5.74 -2.05 0.97
N ILE A 89 -6.12 -1.07 1.80
CA ILE A 89 -7.04 -1.24 2.94
C ILE A 89 -8.41 -1.71 2.45
N PHE A 90 -8.95 -1.08 1.41
CA PHE A 90 -10.27 -1.44 0.88
C PHE A 90 -10.32 -2.88 0.38
N TYR A 91 -9.27 -3.32 -0.32
CA TYR A 91 -9.20 -4.65 -0.92
C TYR A 91 -8.45 -5.71 -0.11
N VAL A 92 -8.03 -5.42 1.13
CA VAL A 92 -7.21 -6.34 1.95
C VAL A 92 -7.82 -7.74 2.09
N ASN A 93 -9.14 -7.83 2.15
CA ASN A 93 -9.87 -9.09 2.26
C ASN A 93 -9.79 -9.93 0.96
N ASP A 94 -9.59 -9.29 -0.18
CA ASP A 94 -9.50 -9.94 -1.49
C ASP A 94 -8.05 -10.31 -1.85
N ILE A 95 -7.08 -9.45 -1.48
CA ILE A 95 -5.70 -9.57 -1.92
C ILE A 95 -4.75 -10.21 -0.91
N VAL A 96 -5.15 -10.40 0.35
CA VAL A 96 -4.28 -10.97 1.39
C VAL A 96 -4.81 -12.28 1.94
N PHE A 97 -5.99 -12.28 2.54
CA PHE A 97 -6.44 -13.39 3.38
C PHE A 97 -6.75 -14.70 2.62
N PRO A 98 -7.22 -14.69 1.36
CA PRO A 98 -7.45 -15.93 0.62
C PRO A 98 -6.19 -16.79 0.46
N TYR A 99 -5.01 -16.16 0.37
CA TYR A 99 -3.75 -16.83 0.01
C TYR A 99 -3.04 -17.50 1.18
N GLN A 100 -3.37 -17.17 2.43
CA GLN A 100 -2.71 -17.68 3.63
C GLN A 100 -1.17 -17.68 3.49
N PRO A 101 -0.56 -16.51 3.23
CA PRO A 101 0.85 -16.40 2.91
C PRO A 101 1.73 -16.70 4.13
N LYS A 102 2.93 -17.27 3.89
CA LYS A 102 3.96 -17.38 4.93
C LYS A 102 4.68 -16.05 5.20
N GLN A 103 4.62 -15.10 4.27
CA GLN A 103 5.18 -13.76 4.39
C GLN A 103 4.42 -12.80 3.47
N ILE A 104 4.29 -11.54 3.90
CA ILE A 104 3.71 -10.47 3.12
C ILE A 104 4.78 -9.39 2.91
N ILE A 105 4.98 -8.98 1.65
CA ILE A 105 5.87 -7.86 1.30
C ILE A 105 5.02 -6.76 0.69
N ILE A 106 5.11 -5.56 1.27
CA ILE A 106 4.27 -4.41 0.92
C ILE A 106 5.12 -3.34 0.26
N TYR A 107 4.68 -2.86 -0.91
CA TYR A 107 5.19 -1.66 -1.55
C TYR A 107 4.06 -0.72 -1.92
N CYS A 108 3.81 0.29 -1.12
CA CYS A 108 2.76 1.29 -1.32
C CYS A 108 3.09 2.59 -0.56
N GLY A 109 2.41 3.71 -0.88
CA GLY A 109 2.58 5.00 -0.19
C GLY A 109 3.11 6.11 -1.10
N GLU A 110 3.85 5.79 -2.17
CA GLU A 110 4.33 6.75 -3.16
C GLU A 110 3.15 7.46 -3.86
N ASN A 111 2.14 6.70 -4.24
CA ASN A 111 0.94 7.25 -4.89
C ASN A 111 0.06 8.03 -3.92
N ASP A 112 0.07 7.69 -2.64
CA ASP A 112 -0.59 8.49 -1.61
C ASP A 112 -0.06 9.92 -1.62
N LEU A 113 1.28 10.08 -1.55
CA LEU A 113 1.94 11.38 -1.59
C LEU A 113 1.72 12.12 -2.91
N ALA A 114 1.59 11.39 -4.01
CA ALA A 114 1.40 11.96 -5.33
C ALA A 114 -0.06 12.32 -5.65
N SER A 115 -1.01 11.83 -4.87
CA SER A 115 -2.44 12.07 -5.09
C SER A 115 -2.87 13.50 -4.79
N SER A 116 -2.18 14.18 -3.86
CA SER A 116 -2.44 15.57 -3.50
C SER A 116 -1.28 16.15 -2.69
N ASP A 117 -1.02 17.44 -2.88
CA ASP A 117 -0.02 18.19 -2.09
C ASP A 117 -0.38 18.26 -0.59
N THR A 118 -1.64 18.05 -0.24
CA THR A 118 -2.12 18.01 1.16
C THR A 118 -1.80 16.72 1.87
N VAL A 119 -1.44 15.64 1.16
CA VAL A 119 -1.05 14.38 1.78
C VAL A 119 0.35 14.52 2.39
N THR A 120 0.44 14.21 3.69
CA THR A 120 1.68 14.28 4.47
C THR A 120 2.28 12.90 4.70
N ALA A 121 3.56 12.85 5.09
CA ALA A 121 4.23 11.61 5.51
C ALA A 121 3.54 10.94 6.69
N SER A 122 3.03 11.73 7.65
CA SER A 122 2.25 11.20 8.79
C SER A 122 0.97 10.53 8.35
N MET A 123 0.23 11.11 7.38
CA MET A 123 -0.98 10.48 6.82
C MET A 123 -0.66 9.14 6.14
N VAL A 124 0.49 9.04 5.45
CA VAL A 124 0.95 7.77 4.86
C VAL A 124 1.23 6.75 5.97
N LEU A 125 1.92 7.15 7.04
CA LEU A 125 2.14 6.28 8.20
C LEU A 125 0.82 5.80 8.80
N ASP A 126 -0.16 6.69 9.02
CA ASP A 126 -1.43 6.32 9.65
C ASP A 126 -2.22 5.32 8.79
N ARG A 127 -2.24 5.50 7.48
CA ARG A 127 -2.83 4.54 6.53
C ARG A 127 -2.08 3.21 6.56
N PHE A 128 -0.74 3.24 6.59
CA PHE A 128 0.05 2.02 6.70
C PHE A 128 -0.22 1.28 8.02
N LYS A 129 -0.31 1.98 9.15
CA LYS A 129 -0.68 1.38 10.45
C LYS A 129 -2.06 0.72 10.40
N GLN A 130 -3.03 1.34 9.72
CA GLN A 130 -4.35 0.77 9.55
C GLN A 130 -4.29 -0.54 8.74
N LEU A 131 -3.63 -0.55 7.58
CA LEU A 131 -3.43 -1.76 6.79
C LEU A 131 -2.70 -2.85 7.60
N PHE A 132 -1.63 -2.47 8.28
CA PHE A 132 -0.84 -3.34 9.14
C PHE A 132 -1.71 -4.01 10.22
N GLN A 133 -2.51 -3.23 10.94
CA GLN A 133 -3.39 -3.74 11.99
C GLN A 133 -4.45 -4.70 11.43
N MET A 134 -5.09 -4.34 10.30
CA MET A 134 -6.07 -5.23 9.64
C MET A 134 -5.45 -6.58 9.27
N ILE A 135 -4.18 -6.59 8.82
CA ILE A 135 -3.47 -7.83 8.53
C ILE A 135 -3.16 -8.57 9.83
N ARG A 136 -2.64 -7.90 10.85
CA ARG A 136 -2.27 -8.50 12.15
C ARG A 136 -3.44 -9.11 12.90
N ASP A 137 -4.63 -8.54 12.79
CA ASP A 137 -5.84 -9.08 13.43
C ASP A 137 -6.19 -10.48 12.92
N LYS A 138 -5.65 -10.90 11.77
CA LYS A 138 -5.97 -12.19 11.12
C LYS A 138 -4.75 -13.02 10.77
N SER A 139 -3.52 -12.50 10.88
CA SER A 139 -2.31 -13.19 10.45
C SER A 139 -1.07 -12.79 11.23
N GLU A 140 -0.32 -13.79 11.68
CA GLU A 140 1.00 -13.64 12.30
C GLU A 140 2.16 -13.71 11.28
N ALA A 141 1.85 -13.81 9.98
CA ALA A 141 2.86 -13.87 8.93
C ALA A 141 3.82 -12.68 9.00
N PRO A 142 5.13 -12.86 8.86
CA PRO A 142 6.08 -11.77 8.77
C PRO A 142 5.68 -10.74 7.72
N ILE A 143 5.74 -9.45 8.07
CA ILE A 143 5.46 -8.34 7.17
C ILE A 143 6.76 -7.58 6.90
N ALA A 144 7.14 -7.45 5.63
CA ALA A 144 8.22 -6.59 5.18
C ALA A 144 7.65 -5.42 4.38
N TYR A 145 8.15 -4.22 4.61
CA TYR A 145 7.80 -3.03 3.84
C TYR A 145 9.00 -2.57 3.03
N ILE A 146 8.82 -2.38 1.73
CA ILE A 146 9.84 -1.81 0.85
C ILE A 146 9.67 -0.29 0.87
N SER A 147 10.76 0.43 1.15
CA SER A 147 10.77 1.89 1.17
C SER A 147 10.27 2.47 -0.16
N MET A 148 9.54 3.59 -0.11
CA MET A 148 9.17 4.36 -1.29
C MET A 148 10.43 4.72 -2.07
N LYS A 149 10.49 4.33 -3.36
CA LYS A 149 11.66 4.48 -4.21
C LYS A 149 11.83 5.92 -4.71
N PRO A 150 13.08 6.37 -5.00
CA PRO A 150 13.33 7.70 -5.52
C PRO A 150 13.21 7.72 -7.04
N SER A 151 12.00 7.90 -7.57
CA SER A 151 11.81 8.01 -9.03
C SER A 151 12.08 9.43 -9.52
N PRO A 152 12.78 9.66 -10.66
CA PRO A 152 13.08 11.00 -11.17
C PRO A 152 11.81 11.86 -11.35
N SER A 153 10.72 11.29 -11.88
CA SER A 153 9.43 11.98 -12.06
C SER A 153 8.76 12.40 -10.75
N ARG A 154 9.18 11.84 -9.61
CA ARG A 154 8.65 12.13 -8.26
C ARG A 154 9.62 12.91 -7.39
N ARG A 155 10.67 13.51 -7.98
CA ARG A 155 11.74 14.21 -7.24
C ARG A 155 11.21 15.25 -6.25
N HIS A 156 10.18 15.97 -6.62
CA HIS A 156 9.53 16.97 -5.75
C HIS A 156 8.93 16.39 -4.46
N LEU A 157 8.67 15.09 -4.42
CA LEU A 157 8.14 14.35 -3.25
C LEU A 157 9.24 13.75 -2.35
N PHE A 158 10.51 13.79 -2.74
CA PHE A 158 11.59 13.15 -1.97
C PHE A 158 11.66 13.52 -0.49
N PRO A 159 11.47 14.80 -0.09
CA PRO A 159 11.41 15.13 1.34
C PRO A 159 10.32 14.37 2.07
N LYS A 160 9.09 14.34 1.53
CA LYS A 160 7.97 13.60 2.11
C LYS A 160 8.18 12.09 2.08
N MET A 161 8.78 11.55 1.01
CA MET A 161 9.10 10.12 0.90
C MET A 161 10.13 9.69 1.94
N ARG A 162 11.22 10.46 2.13
CA ARG A 162 12.23 10.17 3.15
C ARG A 162 11.65 10.21 4.56
N GLU A 163 10.84 11.23 4.86
CA GLU A 163 10.12 11.33 6.13
C GLU A 163 9.18 10.13 6.33
N GLY A 164 8.35 9.82 5.35
CA GLY A 164 7.41 8.68 5.43
C GLY A 164 8.12 7.33 5.57
N ASN A 165 9.22 7.13 4.83
CA ASN A 165 10.07 5.95 4.96
C ASN A 165 10.63 5.82 6.37
N GLN A 166 11.12 6.93 6.97
CA GLN A 166 11.65 6.91 8.33
C GLN A 166 10.55 6.60 9.35
N LEU A 167 9.40 7.26 9.24
CA LEU A 167 8.27 7.03 10.13
C LEU A 167 7.78 5.57 10.10
N ILE A 168 7.69 4.97 8.90
CA ILE A 168 7.29 3.56 8.76
C ILE A 168 8.37 2.64 9.31
N LYS A 169 9.65 2.91 9.06
CA LYS A 169 10.77 2.16 9.61
C LYS A 169 10.74 2.15 11.14
N ASP A 170 10.56 3.31 11.76
CA ASP A 170 10.51 3.45 13.22
C ASP A 170 9.30 2.72 13.82
N PHE A 171 8.14 2.81 13.17
CA PHE A 171 6.96 2.04 13.57
C PHE A 171 7.23 0.53 13.50
N LEU A 172 7.75 0.03 12.38
CA LEU A 172 8.04 -1.41 12.21
C LEU A 172 9.06 -1.91 13.22
N ALA A 173 10.04 -1.10 13.62
CA ALA A 173 11.03 -1.46 14.65
C ALA A 173 10.39 -1.75 16.02
N THR A 174 9.17 -1.25 16.27
CA THR A 174 8.40 -1.53 17.50
C THR A 174 7.49 -2.74 17.39
N GLN A 175 7.36 -3.33 16.18
CA GLN A 175 6.44 -4.43 15.90
C GLN A 175 7.19 -5.77 15.81
N LYS A 176 6.50 -6.86 16.15
CA LYS A 176 7.04 -8.22 16.01
C LYS A 176 6.89 -8.73 14.57
N ASN A 177 7.79 -9.59 14.14
CA ASN A 177 7.76 -10.25 12.83
C ASN A 177 7.68 -9.24 11.67
N THR A 178 8.50 -8.20 11.72
CA THR A 178 8.54 -7.14 10.70
C THR A 178 9.94 -6.89 10.18
N ALA A 179 10.01 -6.35 8.98
CA ALA A 179 11.23 -5.86 8.37
C ALA A 179 10.97 -4.59 7.56
N PHE A 180 11.98 -3.71 7.48
CA PHE A 180 12.01 -2.58 6.57
C PHE A 180 13.13 -2.80 5.55
N ILE A 181 12.80 -2.81 4.27
CA ILE A 181 13.73 -3.04 3.16
C ILE A 181 14.02 -1.70 2.51
N ASP A 182 15.23 -1.18 2.73
CA ASP A 182 15.62 0.12 2.21
C ASP A 182 16.17 0.02 0.79
N VAL A 183 15.31 0.24 -0.19
CA VAL A 183 15.70 0.39 -1.60
C VAL A 183 15.99 1.84 -1.98
N HIS A 184 15.48 2.82 -1.21
CA HIS A 184 15.59 4.22 -1.55
C HIS A 184 17.05 4.66 -1.71
N GLN A 185 17.88 4.39 -0.72
CA GLN A 185 19.30 4.78 -0.75
C GLN A 185 20.10 4.02 -1.83
N LYS A 186 19.68 2.80 -2.16
CA LYS A 186 20.38 1.95 -3.15
C LYS A 186 20.09 2.34 -4.61
N MET A 187 19.10 3.18 -4.82
CA MET A 187 18.68 3.67 -6.13
C MET A 187 19.20 5.09 -6.40
N LEU A 188 19.99 5.66 -5.48
CA LEU A 188 20.61 6.99 -5.61
C LEU A 188 22.07 6.87 -5.96
N ASP A 189 22.59 7.87 -6.69
CA ASP A 189 24.01 8.10 -6.90
C ASP A 189 24.68 8.79 -5.69
N LEU A 190 25.96 9.08 -5.80
CA LEU A 190 26.75 9.73 -4.75
C LEU A 190 26.31 11.19 -4.48
N THR A 191 25.59 11.80 -5.40
CA THR A 191 25.03 13.17 -5.25
C THR A 191 23.65 13.17 -4.63
N GLY A 192 23.04 11.98 -4.43
CA GLY A 192 21.69 11.81 -3.90
C GLY A 192 20.60 11.91 -4.97
N GLU A 193 20.98 11.80 -6.25
CA GLU A 193 20.04 11.78 -7.37
C GLU A 193 19.70 10.34 -7.77
N PRO A 194 18.48 10.09 -8.28
CA PRO A 194 18.11 8.77 -8.81
C PRO A 194 19.04 8.36 -9.96
N LEU A 195 19.48 7.11 -9.96
CA LEU A 195 20.21 6.51 -11.06
C LEU A 195 19.30 6.45 -12.31
N PRO A 196 19.53 7.25 -13.37
CA PRO A 196 18.57 7.34 -14.48
C PRO A 196 18.46 6.03 -15.27
N GLU A 197 19.55 5.27 -15.36
CA GLU A 197 19.65 4.02 -16.14
C GLU A 197 18.85 2.84 -15.57
N ILE A 198 18.26 2.98 -14.39
CA ILE A 198 17.46 1.93 -13.75
C ILE A 198 15.96 2.13 -13.95
N PHE A 199 15.55 3.20 -14.66
CA PHE A 199 14.17 3.53 -14.94
C PHE A 199 13.83 3.36 -16.42
N LEU A 200 12.53 3.23 -16.71
CA LEU A 200 11.98 3.30 -18.06
C LEU A 200 11.88 4.78 -18.51
N ASP A 201 11.48 5.00 -19.76
CA ASP A 201 11.36 6.33 -20.36
C ASP A 201 10.40 7.26 -19.60
N ASP A 202 9.44 6.69 -18.86
CA ASP A 202 8.52 7.44 -18.01
C ASP A 202 9.16 8.01 -16.73
N SER A 203 10.43 7.68 -16.49
CA SER A 203 11.20 8.13 -15.32
C SER A 203 10.53 7.82 -13.97
N LEU A 204 9.62 6.84 -13.95
CA LEU A 204 8.85 6.40 -12.79
C LEU A 204 9.03 4.90 -12.53
N HIS A 205 8.82 4.09 -13.54
CA HIS A 205 8.84 2.65 -13.42
C HIS A 205 10.24 2.09 -13.69
N MET A 206 10.59 1.05 -12.95
CA MET A 206 11.90 0.42 -13.08
C MET A 206 11.99 -0.46 -14.33
N ASN A 207 13.17 -0.52 -14.89
CA ASN A 207 13.57 -1.56 -15.82
C ASN A 207 14.24 -2.74 -15.07
N ALA A 208 14.74 -3.74 -15.81
CA ALA A 208 15.39 -4.92 -15.22
C ALA A 208 16.57 -4.59 -14.29
N LYS A 209 17.32 -3.49 -14.54
CA LYS A 209 18.41 -3.06 -13.66
C LYS A 209 17.87 -2.57 -12.31
N GLY A 210 16.77 -1.84 -12.32
CA GLY A 210 16.11 -1.38 -11.09
C GLY A 210 15.56 -2.55 -10.27
N TYR A 211 14.94 -3.53 -10.91
CA TYR A 211 14.48 -4.75 -10.24
C TYR A 211 15.63 -5.62 -9.72
N ALA A 212 16.81 -5.60 -10.38
CA ALA A 212 18.00 -6.29 -9.86
C ALA A 212 18.48 -5.68 -8.52
N ILE A 213 18.37 -4.35 -8.33
CA ILE A 213 18.62 -3.72 -7.03
C ILE A 213 17.59 -4.21 -6.01
N TRP A 214 16.29 -4.17 -6.35
CA TRP A 214 15.24 -4.65 -5.45
C TRP A 214 15.45 -6.11 -5.05
N LYS A 215 15.77 -6.97 -6.02
CA LYS A 215 16.07 -8.38 -5.77
C LYS A 215 17.17 -8.54 -4.70
N LYS A 216 18.26 -7.83 -4.86
CA LYS A 216 19.41 -7.89 -3.93
C LYS A 216 19.03 -7.44 -2.52
N GLU A 217 18.27 -6.36 -2.41
CA GLU A 217 17.87 -5.81 -1.11
C GLU A 217 16.75 -6.62 -0.46
N MET A 218 15.86 -7.26 -1.23
CA MET A 218 14.76 -8.09 -0.72
C MET A 218 15.23 -9.48 -0.25
N GLU A 219 16.16 -10.10 -0.97
CA GLU A 219 16.55 -11.51 -0.77
C GLU A 219 16.92 -11.86 0.68
N PRO A 220 17.66 -11.02 1.44
CA PRO A 220 18.00 -11.30 2.85
C PRO A 220 16.78 -11.40 3.78
N TYR A 221 15.65 -10.85 3.39
CA TYR A 221 14.41 -10.79 4.19
C TYR A 221 13.37 -11.82 3.76
N MET A 222 13.62 -12.57 2.67
CA MET A 222 12.68 -13.55 2.14
C MET A 222 12.64 -14.80 3.04
N GLN A 223 11.44 -15.23 3.42
CA GLN A 223 11.22 -16.44 4.23
C GLN A 223 11.29 -17.70 3.37
N LYS A 224 12.13 -18.66 3.79
CA LYS A 224 12.26 -19.97 3.12
C LYS A 224 11.13 -20.94 3.47
#